data_893eff3b56e0f9b7d2ca8d5bfe68a23f
#
_entry.id   893eff3b56e0f9b7d2ca8d5bfe68a23f
#
_cell.length_a   1.000
_cell.length_b   1.000
_cell.length_c   1.000
_cell.angle_alpha   90.00
_cell.angle_beta   90.00
_cell.angle_gamma   90.00
#
_symmetry.space_group_name_H-M   'P 1'
#
loop_
_entity.id
_entity.type
_entity.pdbx_description
1 polymer ?
#
loop_
_entity_poly.entity_id
_entity_poly.type
_entity_poly.pdbx_seq_one_letter_code
_entity_poly.pdbx_strand_id
1 'polypeptide(L)'
;VDGQKADKPGISYDETVEIEVRGAACPYVSRGGLKLEKAITSFQADLRGKVCMDIGAATGGFTDVCLQNGAAHVYAIDVGYGQFSWKLRNDPRVTLYERTNARLLTPDMLPLHPTVTVMDVSFISIRLILPVAAQLMGEEGVFYTLIKPQFEAGRDRIGKKGVIHDPKVHEDVLREIVEFAPTIGWQVQQLDY
;
A
#
# COMPACT_ATOMS: atom_id res chain seq x y z
N VAL A 1 27.95 15.39 -0.54
CA VAL A 1 29.07 15.67 0.37
C VAL A 1 30.13 16.43 -0.40
N ASP A 2 30.56 17.58 0.11
CA ASP A 2 31.54 18.47 -0.53
C ASP A 2 31.23 18.77 -2.00
N GLY A 3 29.94 19.03 -2.31
CA GLY A 3 29.45 19.28 -3.67
C GLY A 3 29.34 18.04 -4.57
N GLN A 4 29.81 16.86 -4.12
CA GLN A 4 29.70 15.59 -4.86
C GLN A 4 28.52 14.77 -4.38
N LYS A 5 27.90 14.01 -5.31
CA LYS A 5 26.79 13.12 -4.98
C LYS A 5 27.26 11.91 -4.14
N ALA A 6 26.67 11.75 -2.95
CA ALA A 6 26.89 10.62 -2.07
C ALA A 6 25.62 9.74 -2.08
N ASP A 7 25.60 8.70 -2.90
CA ASP A 7 24.45 7.83 -3.14
C ASP A 7 24.67 6.37 -2.70
N LYS A 8 25.83 6.06 -2.13
CA LYS A 8 26.15 4.72 -1.64
C LYS A 8 26.06 4.68 -0.12
N PRO A 9 25.20 3.85 0.47
CA PRO A 9 25.16 3.65 1.91
C PRO A 9 26.45 2.99 2.40
N GLY A 10 26.86 3.32 3.64
CA GLY A 10 28.04 2.72 4.29
C GLY A 10 29.38 3.36 3.95
N ILE A 11 29.42 4.46 3.20
CA ILE A 11 30.65 5.26 3.06
C ILE A 11 30.83 6.10 4.33
N SER A 12 32.03 5.99 4.92
CA SER A 12 32.44 6.87 6.03
C SER A 12 33.04 8.15 5.48
N TYR A 13 32.67 9.27 6.07
CA TYR A 13 33.19 10.59 5.76
C TYR A 13 33.85 11.18 7.00
N ASP A 14 34.76 12.13 6.82
CA ASP A 14 35.34 12.91 7.91
C ASP A 14 34.27 13.80 8.56
N GLU A 15 34.41 14.10 9.85
CA GLU A 15 33.48 14.93 10.58
C GLU A 15 33.39 16.38 10.07
N THR A 16 34.40 16.81 9.29
CA THR A 16 34.53 18.17 8.75
C THR A 16 33.86 18.37 7.39
N VAL A 17 33.33 17.30 6.76
CA VAL A 17 32.74 17.40 5.42
C VAL A 17 31.44 18.20 5.43
N GLU A 18 31.22 18.97 4.38
CA GLU A 18 29.96 19.70 4.19
C GLU A 18 28.90 18.78 3.60
N ILE A 19 27.77 18.61 4.32
CA ILE A 19 26.64 17.80 3.88
C ILE A 19 25.50 18.72 3.40
N GLU A 20 25.23 18.65 2.10
CA GLU A 20 24.08 19.32 1.50
C GLU A 20 23.04 18.28 1.05
N VAL A 21 21.82 18.36 1.56
CA VAL A 21 20.70 17.53 1.10
C VAL A 21 19.97 18.27 -0.01
N ARG A 22 20.03 17.74 -1.23
CA ARG A 22 19.37 18.33 -2.42
C ARG A 22 18.12 17.54 -2.77
N GLY A 23 17.05 18.26 -3.08
CA GLY A 23 15.75 17.73 -3.49
C GLY A 23 14.67 17.95 -2.44
N ALA A 24 13.42 17.90 -2.88
CA ALA A 24 12.29 17.94 -1.95
C ALA A 24 12.25 16.62 -1.14
N ALA A 25 12.14 16.75 0.17
CA ALA A 25 11.92 15.59 1.03
C ALA A 25 10.56 14.95 0.66
N CYS A 26 10.49 13.62 0.63
CA CYS A 26 9.21 12.94 0.48
C CYS A 26 8.29 13.37 1.64
N PRO A 27 7.06 13.84 1.36
CA PRO A 27 6.15 14.32 2.41
C PRO A 27 5.66 13.19 3.33
N TYR A 28 5.91 11.94 2.96
CA TYR A 28 5.48 10.75 3.68
C TYR A 28 6.67 9.98 4.24
N VAL A 29 6.42 9.12 5.23
CA VAL A 29 7.45 8.28 5.86
C VAL A 29 8.15 7.33 4.88
N SER A 30 7.56 7.10 3.71
CA SER A 30 8.22 6.39 2.60
C SER A 30 7.69 6.86 1.24
N ARG A 31 8.51 6.69 0.19
CA ARG A 31 8.09 6.97 -1.21
C ARG A 31 6.92 6.10 -1.69
N GLY A 32 6.62 5.00 -0.99
CA GLY A 32 5.42 4.20 -1.24
C GLY A 32 4.14 5.03 -1.18
N GLY A 33 4.09 6.02 -0.27
CA GLY A 33 2.94 6.93 -0.11
C GLY A 33 2.56 7.68 -1.39
N LEU A 34 3.52 8.02 -2.24
CA LEU A 34 3.26 8.73 -3.52
C LEU A 34 2.32 7.94 -4.45
N LYS A 35 2.30 6.62 -4.35
CA LYS A 35 1.37 5.78 -5.13
C LYS A 35 -0.09 5.99 -4.69
N LEU A 36 -0.33 6.03 -3.39
CA LEU A 36 -1.67 6.29 -2.85
C LEU A 36 -2.08 7.74 -3.06
N GLU A 37 -1.15 8.69 -2.92
CA GLU A 37 -1.40 10.10 -3.22
C GLU A 37 -1.90 10.27 -4.67
N LYS A 38 -1.24 9.61 -5.64
CA LYS A 38 -1.69 9.58 -7.03
C LYS A 38 -3.11 9.02 -7.13
N ALA A 39 -3.39 7.88 -6.52
CA ALA A 39 -4.71 7.26 -6.55
C ALA A 39 -5.79 8.18 -5.96
N ILE A 40 -5.53 8.81 -4.81
CA ILE A 40 -6.45 9.77 -4.18
C ILE A 40 -6.76 10.91 -5.13
N THR A 41 -5.75 11.46 -5.80
CA THR A 41 -5.91 12.56 -6.75
C THR A 41 -6.67 12.12 -8.00
N SER A 42 -6.26 11.01 -8.62
CA SER A 42 -6.87 10.51 -9.86
C SER A 42 -8.33 10.09 -9.66
N PHE A 43 -8.63 9.47 -8.54
CA PHE A 43 -9.97 8.94 -8.24
C PHE A 43 -10.82 9.89 -7.39
N GLN A 44 -10.31 11.07 -7.04
CA GLN A 44 -10.97 12.07 -6.18
C GLN A 44 -11.47 11.46 -4.86
N ALA A 45 -10.65 10.61 -4.26
CA ALA A 45 -11.00 9.90 -3.04
C ALA A 45 -11.09 10.84 -1.83
N ASP A 46 -12.15 10.73 -1.03
CA ASP A 46 -12.30 11.47 0.22
C ASP A 46 -12.11 10.53 1.42
N LEU A 47 -11.01 10.73 2.14
CA LEU A 47 -10.65 9.95 3.33
C LEU A 47 -11.02 10.65 4.65
N ARG A 48 -11.56 11.87 4.60
CA ARG A 48 -11.85 12.67 5.80
C ARG A 48 -12.89 11.99 6.70
N GLY A 49 -12.52 11.79 7.95
CA GLY A 49 -13.36 11.12 8.94
C GLY A 49 -13.58 9.61 8.71
N LYS A 50 -12.93 9.02 7.71
CA LYS A 50 -13.06 7.59 7.41
C LYS A 50 -12.20 6.73 8.32
N VAL A 51 -12.65 5.51 8.57
CA VAL A 51 -11.84 4.44 9.14
C VAL A 51 -11.20 3.68 7.98
N CYS A 52 -9.88 3.67 7.93
CA CYS A 52 -9.11 3.05 6.86
C CYS A 52 -8.45 1.75 7.32
N MET A 53 -8.24 0.83 6.39
CA MET A 53 -7.44 -0.38 6.56
C MET A 53 -6.32 -0.37 5.53
N ASP A 54 -5.06 -0.39 5.98
CA ASP A 54 -3.85 -0.41 5.14
C ASP A 54 -3.27 -1.83 5.16
N ILE A 55 -3.44 -2.58 4.08
CA ILE A 55 -2.96 -3.96 3.95
C ILE A 55 -1.62 -3.97 3.19
N GLY A 56 -0.58 -4.45 3.86
CA GLY A 56 0.81 -4.35 3.40
C GLY A 56 1.45 -3.02 3.80
N ALA A 57 1.23 -2.61 5.05
CA ALA A 57 1.60 -1.29 5.55
C ALA A 57 3.11 -1.00 5.49
N ALA A 58 3.96 -2.02 5.57
CA ALA A 58 5.43 -1.92 5.51
C ALA A 58 5.98 -0.81 6.44
N THR A 59 6.58 0.24 5.89
CA THR A 59 7.07 1.40 6.65
C THR A 59 5.94 2.35 7.08
N GLY A 60 4.73 2.21 6.53
CA GLY A 60 3.57 3.05 6.83
C GLY A 60 3.33 4.17 5.82
N GLY A 61 3.85 4.03 4.60
CA GLY A 61 3.66 5.06 3.56
C GLY A 61 2.21 5.35 3.25
N PHE A 62 1.38 4.32 3.06
CA PHE A 62 -0.05 4.46 2.82
C PHE A 62 -0.79 4.94 4.07
N THR A 63 -0.46 4.41 5.24
CA THR A 63 -0.98 4.87 6.53
C THR A 63 -0.77 6.39 6.72
N ASP A 64 0.44 6.90 6.45
CA ASP A 64 0.76 8.33 6.58
C ASP A 64 -0.08 9.18 5.61
N VAL A 65 -0.25 8.72 4.37
CA VAL A 65 -1.14 9.38 3.39
C VAL A 65 -2.58 9.42 3.89
N CYS A 66 -3.12 8.30 4.39
CA CYS A 66 -4.47 8.26 4.93
C CYS A 66 -4.66 9.28 6.05
N LEU A 67 -3.73 9.33 7.01
CA LEU A 67 -3.78 10.27 8.15
C LEU A 67 -3.67 11.73 7.72
N GLN A 68 -2.77 12.04 6.76
CA GLN A 68 -2.61 13.40 6.23
C GLN A 68 -3.82 13.85 5.41
N ASN A 69 -4.59 12.92 4.83
CA ASN A 69 -5.86 13.18 4.14
C ASN A 69 -7.08 13.11 5.08
N GLY A 70 -6.86 13.13 6.40
CA GLY A 70 -7.92 13.31 7.39
C GLY A 70 -8.64 12.04 7.82
N ALA A 71 -8.08 10.85 7.58
CA ALA A 71 -8.62 9.61 8.14
C ALA A 71 -8.76 9.70 9.67
N ALA A 72 -9.89 9.27 10.19
CA ALA A 72 -10.15 9.26 11.63
C ALA A 72 -9.38 8.15 12.34
N HIS A 73 -9.21 7.01 11.65
CA HIS A 73 -8.45 5.86 12.17
C HIS A 73 -7.86 5.05 11.03
N VAL A 74 -6.70 4.42 11.27
CA VAL A 74 -6.06 3.50 10.32
C VAL A 74 -5.64 2.22 11.02
N TYR A 75 -6.15 1.10 10.54
CA TYR A 75 -5.63 -0.22 10.84
C TYR A 75 -4.49 -0.52 9.88
N ALA A 76 -3.26 -0.53 10.37
CA ALA A 76 -2.07 -0.87 9.58
C ALA A 76 -1.72 -2.35 9.79
N ILE A 77 -1.81 -3.15 8.71
CA ILE A 77 -1.64 -4.60 8.77
C ILE A 77 -0.45 -5.02 7.91
N ASP A 78 0.48 -5.78 8.49
CA ASP A 78 1.63 -6.33 7.77
C ASP A 78 2.05 -7.69 8.33
N VAL A 79 2.52 -8.58 7.45
CA VAL A 79 3.14 -9.86 7.85
C VAL A 79 4.54 -9.67 8.41
N GLY A 80 5.21 -8.56 8.06
CA GLY A 80 6.51 -8.16 8.55
C GLY A 80 6.48 -7.66 9.99
N TYR A 81 7.65 -7.31 10.49
CA TYR A 81 7.83 -6.85 11.86
C TYR A 81 8.95 -5.82 11.97
N GLY A 82 8.75 -4.79 12.80
CA GLY A 82 9.80 -3.85 13.18
C GLY A 82 10.20 -2.82 12.12
N GLN A 83 9.52 -2.78 10.97
CA GLN A 83 9.81 -1.82 9.90
C GLN A 83 8.88 -0.61 9.89
N PHE A 84 7.74 -0.68 10.59
CA PHE A 84 6.76 0.39 10.63
C PHE A 84 7.31 1.63 11.34
N SER A 85 7.10 2.81 10.75
CA SER A 85 7.63 4.09 11.25
C SER A 85 7.25 4.35 12.70
N TRP A 86 8.24 4.72 13.52
CA TRP A 86 8.04 5.04 14.92
C TRP A 86 7.06 6.21 15.15
N LYS A 87 7.09 7.21 14.26
CA LYS A 87 6.13 8.32 14.27
C LYS A 87 4.68 7.83 14.19
N LEU A 88 4.40 6.92 13.26
CA LEU A 88 3.05 6.39 13.04
C LEU A 88 2.64 5.38 14.11
N ARG A 89 3.59 4.60 14.61
CA ARG A 89 3.36 3.64 15.70
C ARG A 89 2.83 4.30 16.97
N ASN A 90 3.20 5.55 17.21
CA ASN A 90 2.79 6.34 18.37
C ASN A 90 1.59 7.27 18.07
N ASP A 91 1.05 7.28 16.87
CA ASP A 91 -0.15 8.07 16.55
C ASP A 91 -1.40 7.38 17.13
N PRO A 92 -2.19 8.03 17.98
CA PRO A 92 -3.37 7.43 18.61
C PRO A 92 -4.45 7.01 17.61
N ARG A 93 -4.39 7.50 16.38
CA ARG A 93 -5.30 7.12 15.29
C ARG A 93 -4.85 5.84 14.57
N VAL A 94 -3.74 5.21 14.95
CA VAL A 94 -3.21 4.01 14.30
C VAL A 94 -3.32 2.82 15.22
N THR A 95 -3.91 1.74 14.72
CA THR A 95 -3.79 0.41 15.31
C THR A 95 -2.92 -0.45 14.41
N LEU A 96 -1.78 -0.89 14.92
CA LEU A 96 -0.78 -1.65 14.15
C LEU A 96 -0.87 -3.14 14.45
N TYR A 97 -1.05 -3.93 13.40
CA TYR A 97 -1.01 -5.39 13.39
C TYR A 97 0.21 -5.89 12.61
N GLU A 98 1.34 -6.04 13.26
CA GLU A 98 2.52 -6.71 12.71
C GLU A 98 2.41 -8.24 12.84
N ARG A 99 3.19 -8.99 12.05
CA ARG A 99 3.16 -10.46 11.99
C ARG A 99 1.75 -11.01 11.74
N THR A 100 0.91 -10.23 11.07
CA THR A 100 -0.50 -10.55 10.86
C THR A 100 -0.77 -10.77 9.37
N ASN A 101 -1.27 -11.97 9.07
CA ASN A 101 -1.70 -12.28 7.71
C ASN A 101 -3.11 -11.71 7.51
N ALA A 102 -3.26 -10.78 6.56
CA ALA A 102 -4.54 -10.13 6.26
C ALA A 102 -5.67 -11.11 5.92
N ARG A 103 -5.34 -12.30 5.43
CA ARG A 103 -6.32 -13.37 5.16
C ARG A 103 -6.96 -13.98 6.41
N LEU A 104 -6.39 -13.72 7.57
CA LEU A 104 -6.86 -14.23 8.87
C LEU A 104 -7.53 -13.16 9.72
N LEU A 105 -7.75 -11.97 9.16
CA LEU A 105 -8.47 -10.90 9.85
C LEU A 105 -9.93 -11.27 10.08
N THR A 106 -10.44 -10.89 11.24
CA THR A 106 -11.83 -11.08 11.64
C THR A 106 -12.45 -9.74 12.07
N PRO A 107 -13.76 -9.56 12.00
CA PRO A 107 -14.41 -8.29 12.38
C PRO A 107 -14.13 -7.85 13.80
N ASP A 108 -13.98 -8.79 14.74
CA ASP A 108 -13.67 -8.52 16.14
C ASP A 108 -12.26 -7.93 16.36
N MET A 109 -11.35 -8.13 15.43
CA MET A 109 -10.04 -7.46 15.43
C MET A 109 -10.14 -5.97 15.02
N LEU A 110 -11.24 -5.57 14.39
CA LEU A 110 -11.46 -4.24 13.82
C LEU A 110 -12.71 -3.58 14.44
N PRO A 111 -12.66 -3.19 15.73
CA PRO A 111 -13.84 -2.67 16.45
C PRO A 111 -14.41 -1.40 15.84
N LEU A 112 -13.59 -0.60 15.13
CA LEU A 112 -14.07 0.48 14.28
C LEU A 112 -14.21 -0.08 12.87
N HIS A 113 -15.44 -0.12 12.35
CA HIS A 113 -15.72 -0.69 11.04
C HIS A 113 -15.00 0.08 9.92
N PRO A 114 -14.08 -0.55 9.14
CA PRO A 114 -13.39 0.13 8.06
C PRO A 114 -14.32 0.36 6.86
N THR A 115 -14.29 1.57 6.32
CA THR A 115 -15.06 1.95 5.13
C THR A 115 -14.17 2.23 3.92
N VAL A 116 -12.86 2.31 4.13
CA VAL A 116 -11.87 2.43 3.07
C VAL A 116 -10.76 1.41 3.32
N THR A 117 -10.36 0.68 2.27
CA THR A 117 -9.14 -0.14 2.30
C THR A 117 -8.17 0.37 1.24
N VAL A 118 -6.91 0.45 1.63
CA VAL A 118 -5.77 0.71 0.74
C VAL A 118 -4.82 -0.47 0.80
N MET A 119 -4.23 -0.89 -0.33
CA MET A 119 -3.39 -2.09 -0.35
C MET A 119 -2.22 -1.97 -1.32
N ASP A 120 -1.02 -2.28 -0.82
CA ASP A 120 0.20 -2.44 -1.61
C ASP A 120 0.97 -3.70 -1.15
N VAL A 121 0.45 -4.88 -1.50
CA VAL A 121 1.06 -6.17 -1.12
C VAL A 121 2.03 -6.69 -2.18
N SER A 122 2.96 -7.55 -1.77
CA SER A 122 3.92 -8.22 -2.64
C SER A 122 3.97 -9.71 -2.36
N PHE A 123 4.34 -10.50 -3.38
CA PHE A 123 4.50 -11.96 -3.31
C PHE A 123 3.21 -12.75 -3.03
N ILE A 124 2.06 -12.12 -3.25
CA ILE A 124 0.73 -12.72 -3.09
C ILE A 124 -0.22 -12.11 -4.13
N SER A 125 -1.15 -12.92 -4.65
CA SER A 125 -2.25 -12.41 -5.47
C SER A 125 -3.27 -11.68 -4.61
N ILE A 126 -3.74 -10.52 -5.09
CA ILE A 126 -4.80 -9.74 -4.43
C ILE A 126 -6.12 -10.51 -4.37
N ARG A 127 -6.35 -11.46 -5.28
CA ARG A 127 -7.55 -12.34 -5.30
C ARG A 127 -7.73 -13.11 -3.99
N LEU A 128 -6.63 -13.35 -3.23
CA LEU A 128 -6.69 -14.02 -1.94
C LEU A 128 -7.08 -13.10 -0.78
N ILE A 129 -7.00 -11.79 -0.97
CA ILE A 129 -7.27 -10.77 0.06
C ILE A 129 -8.62 -10.10 -0.18
N LEU A 130 -8.98 -9.84 -1.43
CA LEU A 130 -10.23 -9.16 -1.80
C LEU A 130 -11.49 -9.77 -1.16
N PRO A 131 -11.66 -11.12 -1.06
CA PRO A 131 -12.83 -11.70 -0.40
C PRO A 131 -12.90 -11.38 1.09
N VAL A 132 -11.75 -11.38 1.78
CA VAL A 132 -11.68 -11.05 3.22
C VAL A 132 -11.99 -9.59 3.44
N ALA A 133 -11.43 -8.69 2.61
CA ALA A 133 -11.73 -7.28 2.69
C ALA A 133 -13.24 -7.01 2.49
N ALA A 134 -13.89 -7.69 1.54
CA ALA A 134 -15.34 -7.58 1.34
C ALA A 134 -16.13 -7.92 2.61
N GLN A 135 -15.75 -8.98 3.32
CA GLN A 135 -16.40 -9.37 4.57
C GLN A 135 -16.18 -8.35 5.70
N LEU A 136 -15.00 -7.71 5.74
CA LEU A 136 -14.64 -6.76 6.79
C LEU A 136 -15.24 -5.37 6.58
N MET A 137 -15.46 -4.95 5.32
CA MET A 137 -15.89 -3.59 4.98
C MET A 137 -17.40 -3.44 4.77
N GLY A 138 -18.12 -4.55 4.54
CA GLY A 138 -19.54 -4.50 4.19
C GLY A 138 -19.81 -3.88 2.81
N GLU A 139 -21.09 -3.51 2.55
CA GLU A 139 -21.56 -3.17 1.20
C GLU A 139 -21.14 -1.77 0.69
N GLU A 140 -20.82 -0.84 1.57
CA GLU A 140 -20.46 0.55 1.21
C GLU A 140 -18.96 0.83 1.21
N GLY A 141 -18.13 -0.20 1.31
CA GLY A 141 -16.69 -0.06 1.38
C GLY A 141 -16.06 0.32 0.04
N VAL A 142 -15.03 1.16 0.07
CA VAL A 142 -14.20 1.50 -1.10
C VAL A 142 -12.80 0.91 -0.95
N PHE A 143 -12.31 0.25 -2.00
CA PHE A 143 -11.05 -0.44 -1.98
C PHE A 143 -10.09 0.09 -3.06
N TYR A 144 -8.96 0.66 -2.65
CA TYR A 144 -7.89 1.12 -3.53
C TYR A 144 -6.74 0.13 -3.47
N THR A 145 -6.41 -0.52 -4.57
CA THR A 145 -5.34 -1.52 -4.60
C THR A 145 -4.39 -1.35 -5.76
N LEU A 146 -3.12 -1.61 -5.53
CA LEU A 146 -2.16 -1.81 -6.59
C LEU A 146 -2.32 -3.23 -7.16
N ILE A 147 -2.46 -3.32 -8.47
CA ILE A 147 -2.36 -4.58 -9.19
C ILE A 147 -0.93 -4.72 -9.70
N LYS A 148 -0.26 -5.77 -9.27
CA LYS A 148 1.14 -6.04 -9.65
C LYS A 148 1.18 -7.27 -10.55
N PRO A 149 1.30 -7.12 -11.87
CA PRO A 149 1.22 -8.24 -12.80
C PRO A 149 2.14 -9.41 -12.45
N GLN A 150 3.34 -9.14 -11.92
CA GLN A 150 4.29 -10.18 -11.53
C GLN A 150 3.83 -11.07 -10.37
N PHE A 151 2.82 -10.68 -9.62
CA PHE A 151 2.24 -11.51 -8.54
C PHE A 151 0.88 -12.10 -8.90
N GLU A 152 0.35 -11.74 -10.08
CA GLU A 152 -0.96 -12.20 -10.58
C GLU A 152 -0.85 -13.18 -11.74
N ALA A 153 0.15 -13.01 -12.62
CA ALA A 153 0.22 -13.65 -13.93
C ALA A 153 0.53 -15.16 -13.93
N GLY A 154 0.91 -15.75 -12.78
CA GLY A 154 1.41 -17.12 -12.72
C GLY A 154 2.89 -17.24 -13.13
N ARG A 155 3.56 -18.29 -12.66
CA ARG A 155 5.02 -18.46 -12.79
C ARG A 155 5.49 -18.62 -14.23
N ASP A 156 4.69 -19.20 -15.09
CA ASP A 156 4.95 -19.46 -16.50
C ASP A 156 5.01 -18.21 -17.36
N ARG A 157 4.35 -17.14 -16.93
CA ARG A 157 4.34 -15.83 -17.62
C ARG A 157 5.34 -14.81 -17.06
N ILE A 158 6.10 -15.19 -16.03
CA ILE A 158 7.08 -14.29 -15.38
C ILE A 158 8.47 -14.54 -15.94
N GLY A 159 9.16 -13.50 -16.42
CA GLY A 159 10.53 -13.56 -16.91
C GLY A 159 11.55 -13.91 -15.82
N LYS A 160 12.75 -14.32 -16.21
CA LYS A 160 13.85 -14.79 -15.32
C LYS A 160 14.22 -13.84 -14.17
N LYS A 161 13.89 -12.54 -14.27
CA LYS A 161 14.17 -11.52 -13.23
C LYS A 161 12.93 -11.10 -12.44
N GLY A 162 11.82 -11.83 -12.55
CA GLY A 162 10.57 -11.47 -11.88
C GLY A 162 9.87 -10.24 -12.45
N VAL A 163 10.26 -9.80 -13.65
CA VAL A 163 9.68 -8.64 -14.33
C VAL A 163 8.91 -9.10 -15.56
N ILE A 164 7.72 -8.58 -15.75
CA ILE A 164 6.89 -8.78 -16.94
C ILE A 164 7.09 -7.58 -17.85
N HIS A 165 7.55 -7.81 -19.07
CA HIS A 165 7.77 -6.78 -20.09
C HIS A 165 6.70 -6.82 -21.19
N ASP A 166 5.95 -7.91 -21.32
CA ASP A 166 4.93 -8.07 -22.33
C ASP A 166 3.65 -7.29 -21.96
N PRO A 167 3.27 -6.25 -22.74
CA PRO A 167 2.07 -5.48 -22.48
C PRO A 167 0.79 -6.34 -22.46
N LYS A 168 0.77 -7.40 -23.28
CA LYS A 168 -0.38 -8.31 -23.36
C LYS A 168 -0.61 -9.04 -22.04
N VAL A 169 0.47 -9.42 -21.35
CA VAL A 169 0.34 -10.04 -20.02
C VAL A 169 -0.20 -9.04 -18.99
N HIS A 170 0.17 -7.76 -19.09
CA HIS A 170 -0.40 -6.72 -18.23
C HIS A 170 -1.90 -6.55 -18.48
N GLU A 171 -2.32 -6.48 -19.75
CA GLU A 171 -3.74 -6.39 -20.11
C GLU A 171 -4.54 -7.61 -19.66
N ASP A 172 -3.99 -8.83 -19.86
CA ASP A 172 -4.62 -10.06 -19.42
C ASP A 172 -4.83 -10.09 -17.91
N VAL A 173 -3.81 -9.70 -17.12
CA VAL A 173 -3.92 -9.62 -15.66
C VAL A 173 -4.97 -8.62 -15.23
N LEU A 174 -4.99 -7.42 -15.81
CA LEU A 174 -5.99 -6.41 -15.50
C LEU A 174 -7.41 -6.93 -15.79
N ARG A 175 -7.61 -7.52 -16.98
CA ARG A 175 -8.90 -8.12 -17.36
C ARG A 175 -9.32 -9.20 -16.37
N GLU A 176 -8.42 -10.15 -16.05
CA GLU A 176 -8.70 -11.23 -15.09
C GLU A 176 -9.09 -10.71 -13.69
N ILE A 177 -8.50 -9.61 -13.21
CA ILE A 177 -8.87 -9.01 -11.93
C ILE A 177 -10.23 -8.31 -12.03
N VAL A 178 -10.48 -7.57 -13.12
CA VAL A 178 -11.77 -6.89 -13.37
C VAL A 178 -12.92 -7.89 -13.47
N GLU A 179 -12.70 -9.04 -14.11
CA GLU A 179 -13.69 -10.11 -14.23
C GLU A 179 -13.90 -10.87 -12.91
N PHE A 180 -12.85 -10.99 -12.10
CA PHE A 180 -12.92 -11.66 -10.80
C PHE A 180 -13.66 -10.84 -9.74
N ALA A 181 -13.47 -9.53 -9.69
CA ALA A 181 -14.00 -8.68 -8.64
C ALA A 181 -15.53 -8.80 -8.46
N PRO A 182 -16.36 -8.79 -9.51
CA PRO A 182 -17.81 -8.96 -9.38
C PRO A 182 -18.23 -10.32 -8.81
N THR A 183 -17.43 -11.37 -9.01
CA THR A 183 -17.73 -12.72 -8.51
C THR A 183 -17.71 -12.83 -6.98
N ILE A 184 -17.09 -11.83 -6.33
CA ILE A 184 -16.95 -11.73 -4.88
C ILE A 184 -17.59 -10.47 -4.30
N GLY A 185 -18.48 -9.81 -5.06
CA GLY A 185 -19.28 -8.66 -4.62
C GLY A 185 -18.64 -7.29 -4.81
N TRP A 186 -17.46 -7.17 -5.42
CA TRP A 186 -16.85 -5.88 -5.75
C TRP A 186 -17.26 -5.38 -7.12
N GLN A 187 -17.42 -4.05 -7.25
CA GLN A 187 -17.57 -3.38 -8.53
C GLN A 187 -16.31 -2.56 -8.82
N VAL A 188 -15.67 -2.84 -9.95
CA VAL A 188 -14.53 -2.02 -10.39
C VAL A 188 -15.06 -0.73 -10.99
N GLN A 189 -14.68 0.40 -10.39
CA GLN A 189 -15.15 1.73 -10.82
C GLN A 189 -14.15 2.40 -11.75
N GLN A 190 -12.85 2.33 -11.42
CA GLN A 190 -11.81 3.02 -12.18
C GLN A 190 -10.49 2.23 -12.16
N LEU A 191 -9.69 2.42 -13.20
CA LEU A 191 -8.31 1.93 -13.32
C LEU A 191 -7.42 3.10 -13.76
N ASP A 192 -6.21 3.17 -13.19
CA ASP A 192 -5.15 4.11 -13.60
C ASP A 192 -3.79 3.41 -13.48
N TYR A 193 -2.72 3.96 -14.09
CA TYR A 193 -1.38 3.37 -14.10
C TYR A 193 -0.30 4.34 -13.62
#